data_8be7425312ff1378c6b2fa5ee5f335b1
#
_entry.id   8be7425312ff1378c6b2fa5ee5f335b1
#
_cell.length_a   1.000
_cell.length_b   1.000
_cell.length_c   1.000
_cell.angle_alpha   90.00
_cell.angle_beta   90.00
_cell.angle_gamma   90.00
#
_symmetry.space_group_name_H-M   'P 1'
#
loop_
_entity.id
_entity.type
_entity.pdbx_description
1 polymer ?
#
loop_
_entity_poly.entity_id
_entity_poly.type
_entity_poly.pdbx_seq_one_letter_code
_entity_poly.pdbx_strand_id
1 'polypeptide(L)'
;MFTAAKQITPLETPTPTTPTLLPVRPVPAWQRLAPLGAALALLAACAGCALLALTAAAAVPPAYRVTLMLDGEARALTTRAATVSALLAELDIALAEGDLVTPGLRAALADGALVRVSRARSVTLTLDGAAAALRTHLTNPAAILASAGVALSARDRVTVDGTPADPAALDQWPVPASQISVRRALPVHINDDGALLTVETASETVGEALFEAGITLYLADSVAPDLSAPVVRDMQITVDRSRLVTISADGAAVEARASGSTVADALAEAGIALIGQDYAIPADTAPLLPGMRIRVIRVTEETLSERETLPYVTIYQADPALELDQRAVVQAGQAGLRQTTIRVRRENGFEVSRTVEESGVLQEPVDEVIAYGTNIVLRTVDTPEGPLQYWRRLRMYATSYHPQALGGDSITAIGETLRKGIVGSDPRIIPYRSQVYVPGYGVGMMADTGSFPRPLWIDLGYDDHNWVSWARTVDVYLLAPVPEHVEYLLPG
;
A
#
# COMPACT_ATOMS: atom_id res chain seq x y z
N MET A 1 43.52 -6.00 -13.14
CA MET A 1 44.68 -5.21 -12.73
C MET A 1 44.58 -4.90 -11.26
N PHE A 2 45.57 -5.39 -10.58
CA PHE A 2 45.99 -5.18 -9.19
C PHE A 2 45.06 -5.55 -8.03
N THR A 3 45.35 -6.72 -7.57
CA THR A 3 45.28 -7.39 -6.28
C THR A 3 45.98 -6.59 -5.19
N ALA A 4 45.38 -6.47 -4.01
CA ALA A 4 46.12 -6.21 -2.78
C ALA A 4 45.59 -7.15 -1.69
N ALA A 5 46.32 -8.21 -1.46
CA ALA A 5 46.15 -9.12 -0.35
C ALA A 5 46.68 -8.47 0.94
N LYS A 6 45.89 -8.47 2.00
CA LYS A 6 46.30 -8.04 3.34
C LYS A 6 46.68 -9.29 4.15
N GLN A 7 47.94 -9.41 4.50
CA GLN A 7 48.55 -10.46 5.32
C GLN A 7 47.99 -10.40 6.73
N ILE A 8 47.60 -11.57 7.22
CA ILE A 8 47.20 -11.84 8.61
C ILE A 8 48.46 -12.36 9.32
N THR A 9 48.87 -11.65 10.35
CA THR A 9 49.96 -12.05 11.28
C THR A 9 49.42 -13.04 12.31
N PRO A 10 50.11 -14.14 12.64
CA PRO A 10 49.66 -15.11 13.64
C PRO A 10 49.86 -14.59 15.09
N LEU A 11 48.91 -14.82 15.94
CA LEU A 11 49.01 -14.63 17.40
C LEU A 11 49.92 -15.69 18.01
N GLU A 12 50.91 -15.22 18.77
CA GLU A 12 51.77 -16.04 19.64
C GLU A 12 50.98 -16.64 20.79
N THR A 13 51.21 -17.91 21.05
CA THR A 13 50.75 -18.67 22.22
C THR A 13 51.60 -18.38 23.42
N PRO A 14 51.05 -18.12 24.62
CA PRO A 14 51.87 -18.01 25.86
C PRO A 14 52.29 -19.38 26.40
N THR A 15 53.57 -19.55 26.65
CA THR A 15 54.21 -20.66 27.34
C THR A 15 53.83 -20.74 28.83
N PRO A 16 53.69 -21.94 29.42
CA PRO A 16 53.37 -22.12 30.84
C PRO A 16 54.57 -21.87 31.72
N THR A 17 54.41 -20.99 32.72
CA THR A 17 55.40 -20.75 33.79
C THR A 17 55.33 -21.83 34.86
N THR A 18 56.43 -22.48 35.09
CA THR A 18 56.72 -23.46 36.18
C THR A 18 56.74 -22.80 37.55
N PRO A 19 56.12 -23.36 38.60
CA PRO A 19 56.21 -22.80 39.97
C PRO A 19 57.55 -23.10 40.58
N THR A 20 58.21 -22.05 41.05
CA THR A 20 59.50 -22.09 41.86
C THR A 20 59.25 -22.53 43.29
N LEU A 21 59.90 -23.63 43.70
CA LEU A 21 59.92 -24.09 45.07
C LEU A 21 60.81 -23.18 45.95
N LEU A 22 60.29 -22.70 47.06
CA LEU A 22 61.04 -21.98 48.12
C LEU A 22 61.83 -22.95 49.04
N PRO A 23 63.02 -22.57 49.46
CA PRO A 23 63.89 -23.46 50.22
C PRO A 23 63.49 -23.59 51.74
N VAL A 24 63.55 -24.82 52.18
CA VAL A 24 63.33 -25.20 53.60
C VAL A 24 64.54 -24.71 54.44
N ARG A 25 64.30 -24.01 55.58
CA ARG A 25 65.30 -23.62 56.57
C ARG A 25 65.59 -24.77 57.54
N PRO A 26 66.82 -25.05 57.87
CA PRO A 26 67.17 -26.09 58.83
C PRO A 26 66.93 -25.66 60.27
N VAL A 27 66.44 -26.60 61.12
CA VAL A 27 66.20 -26.46 62.55
C VAL A 27 67.55 -26.69 63.31
N PRO A 28 67.91 -25.86 64.27
CA PRO A 28 69.19 -26.00 65.01
C PRO A 28 69.16 -27.10 66.06
N ALA A 29 70.24 -27.86 66.12
CA ALA A 29 70.47 -29.04 66.91
C ALA A 29 70.99 -28.68 68.37
N TRP A 30 70.06 -28.52 69.34
CA TRP A 30 70.44 -28.49 70.74
C TRP A 30 69.46 -29.19 71.70
N GLN A 31 68.74 -30.16 71.27
CA GLN A 31 67.91 -31.03 72.14
C GLN A 31 68.38 -32.46 72.11
N ARG A 32 69.59 -32.70 72.58
CA ARG A 32 70.00 -34.01 73.00
C ARG A 32 70.79 -33.78 74.33
N LEU A 33 70.14 -34.06 75.40
CA LEU A 33 70.79 -34.67 76.63
C LEU A 33 69.70 -34.83 77.68
N ALA A 34 69.19 -36.03 77.76
CA ALA A 34 68.71 -36.60 79.05
C ALA A 34 69.88 -37.31 79.70
N PRO A 35 69.80 -37.95 80.82
CA PRO A 35 68.76 -38.30 81.77
C PRO A 35 69.19 -38.29 83.23
N LEU A 36 68.47 -38.96 84.08
CA LEU A 36 68.71 -39.41 85.42
C LEU A 36 68.33 -38.45 86.59
N GLY A 37 67.10 -38.67 87.02
CA GLY A 37 66.62 -37.98 88.27
C GLY A 37 65.14 -38.26 88.58
N ALA A 38 64.57 -39.31 88.03
CA ALA A 38 63.09 -39.50 88.15
C ALA A 38 62.65 -40.85 88.79
N ALA A 39 63.55 -41.53 89.56
CA ALA A 39 63.21 -42.84 90.16
C ALA A 39 62.79 -42.82 91.65
N LEU A 40 62.79 -41.69 92.33
CA LEU A 40 62.46 -41.68 93.77
C LEU A 40 61.19 -40.86 94.14
N ALA A 41 60.51 -40.25 93.20
CA ALA A 41 59.27 -39.48 93.48
C ALA A 41 57.99 -40.26 93.18
N LEU A 42 58.04 -41.43 92.62
CA LEU A 42 56.86 -42.22 92.13
C LEU A 42 56.25 -43.13 93.24
N LEU A 43 56.90 -43.35 94.37
CA LEU A 43 56.36 -44.22 95.45
C LEU A 43 55.59 -43.45 96.56
N ALA A 44 55.68 -42.16 96.61
CA ALA A 44 54.91 -41.35 97.59
C ALA A 44 53.56 -40.81 97.06
N ALA A 45 53.38 -40.78 95.70
CA ALA A 45 52.16 -40.28 95.06
C ALA A 45 51.06 -41.37 94.98
N CYS A 46 51.38 -42.65 95.03
CA CYS A 46 50.37 -43.69 94.87
C CYS A 46 49.59 -43.99 96.18
N ALA A 47 50.11 -43.61 97.39
CA ALA A 47 49.36 -43.82 98.63
C ALA A 47 48.34 -42.68 98.93
N GLY A 48 48.48 -41.50 98.33
CA GLY A 48 47.56 -40.38 98.51
C GLY A 48 46.32 -40.44 97.60
N CYS A 49 46.44 -41.07 96.45
CA CYS A 49 45.33 -41.16 95.48
C CYS A 49 44.32 -42.27 95.77
N ALA A 50 44.68 -43.27 96.59
CA ALA A 50 43.77 -44.35 96.98
C ALA A 50 42.77 -43.97 98.08
N LEU A 51 43.03 -42.89 98.86
CA LEU A 51 42.15 -42.45 99.96
C LEU A 51 41.17 -41.34 99.55
N LEU A 52 41.36 -40.70 98.39
CA LEU A 52 40.41 -39.68 97.82
C LEU A 52 39.41 -40.28 96.81
N ALA A 53 39.59 -41.54 96.45
CA ALA A 53 38.69 -42.23 95.51
C ALA A 53 37.51 -42.94 96.21
N LEU A 54 37.40 -42.92 97.56
CA LEU A 54 36.31 -43.64 98.21
C LEU A 54 35.18 -42.75 98.80
N THR A 55 35.18 -41.44 98.55
CA THR A 55 34.09 -40.54 98.99
C THR A 55 33.47 -39.65 97.92
N ALA A 56 33.70 -39.94 96.63
CA ALA A 56 32.80 -39.43 95.63
C ALA A 56 31.64 -40.39 95.53
N ALA A 57 30.70 -40.33 96.49
CA ALA A 57 29.38 -40.80 96.25
C ALA A 57 28.89 -40.01 95.05
N ALA A 58 28.79 -40.65 93.85
CA ALA A 58 28.23 -40.08 92.65
C ALA A 58 26.85 -39.60 93.04
N ALA A 59 26.73 -38.28 93.31
CA ALA A 59 25.41 -37.65 93.40
C ALA A 59 24.69 -37.90 92.04
N VAL A 60 23.75 -38.83 92.12
CA VAL A 60 22.90 -39.08 90.96
C VAL A 60 22.30 -37.75 90.54
N PRO A 61 22.60 -37.23 89.38
CA PRO A 61 22.07 -35.92 88.95
C PRO A 61 20.53 -35.93 89.13
N PRO A 62 19.96 -34.81 89.64
CA PRO A 62 18.52 -34.72 89.79
C PRO A 62 17.84 -35.00 88.48
N ALA A 63 16.75 -35.75 88.51
CA ALA A 63 15.92 -36.01 87.33
C ALA A 63 14.99 -34.80 87.11
N TYR A 64 15.02 -34.23 85.94
CA TYR A 64 14.18 -33.10 85.55
C TYR A 64 13.02 -33.61 84.69
N ARG A 65 11.80 -33.08 84.85
CA ARG A 65 10.70 -33.25 83.94
C ARG A 65 10.85 -32.13 82.91
N VAL A 66 10.98 -32.51 81.65
CA VAL A 66 11.11 -31.55 80.55
C VAL A 66 10.05 -31.86 79.46
N THR A 67 9.59 -30.84 78.82
CA THR A 67 8.76 -31.00 77.59
C THR A 67 9.60 -30.74 76.37
N LEU A 68 9.81 -31.76 75.55
CA LEU A 68 10.44 -31.62 74.27
C LEU A 68 9.35 -31.40 73.18
N MET A 69 9.44 -30.30 72.52
CA MET A 69 8.69 -30.05 71.31
C MET A 69 9.57 -30.33 70.07
N LEU A 70 9.30 -31.35 69.31
CA LEU A 70 10.00 -31.72 68.07
C LEU A 70 9.02 -31.54 66.87
N ASP A 71 9.33 -30.65 66.04
CA ASP A 71 8.53 -30.37 64.84
C ASP A 71 7.03 -30.08 65.10
N GLY A 72 6.74 -29.47 66.26
CA GLY A 72 5.38 -29.13 66.67
C GLY A 72 4.76 -30.18 67.63
N GLU A 73 5.28 -31.39 67.68
CA GLU A 73 4.82 -32.44 68.64
C GLU A 73 5.42 -32.27 69.96
N ALA A 74 4.62 -32.23 71.07
CA ALA A 74 5.06 -32.09 72.41
C ALA A 74 5.17 -33.48 73.08
N ARG A 75 6.33 -33.79 73.64
CA ARG A 75 6.61 -35.01 74.40
C ARG A 75 7.15 -34.68 75.78
N ALA A 76 6.40 -35.02 76.81
CA ALA A 76 6.89 -34.90 78.19
C ALA A 76 7.74 -36.12 78.50
N LEU A 77 8.93 -35.87 79.11
CA LEU A 77 9.89 -36.89 79.47
C LEU A 77 10.63 -36.51 80.71
N THR A 78 11.29 -37.51 81.40
CA THR A 78 12.11 -37.29 82.51
C THR A 78 13.56 -37.63 82.13
N THR A 79 14.47 -36.68 82.33
CA THR A 79 15.90 -36.82 81.98
C THR A 79 16.79 -36.45 83.14
N ARG A 80 18.04 -36.95 83.09
CA ARG A 80 19.14 -36.52 83.98
C ARG A 80 20.16 -35.66 83.24
N ALA A 81 19.87 -35.35 81.96
CA ALA A 81 20.75 -34.49 81.20
C ALA A 81 20.84 -33.09 81.81
N ALA A 82 22.03 -32.58 81.98
CA ALA A 82 22.30 -31.28 82.64
C ALA A 82 22.05 -30.10 81.59
N THR A 83 22.12 -30.37 80.30
CA THR A 83 22.02 -29.38 79.29
C THR A 83 21.10 -29.85 78.13
N VAL A 84 20.64 -28.93 77.34
CA VAL A 84 19.82 -29.23 76.15
C VAL A 84 20.59 -30.13 75.16
N SER A 85 21.87 -29.91 74.91
CA SER A 85 22.68 -30.78 74.06
C SER A 85 22.79 -32.20 74.59
N ALA A 86 22.96 -32.40 75.93
CA ALA A 86 22.98 -33.72 76.51
C ALA A 86 21.62 -34.44 76.46
N LEU A 87 20.51 -33.71 76.55
CA LEU A 87 19.17 -34.25 76.37
C LEU A 87 18.93 -34.72 74.91
N LEU A 88 19.35 -33.94 73.94
CA LEU A 88 19.18 -34.31 72.53
C LEU A 88 20.02 -35.51 72.16
N ALA A 89 21.27 -35.59 72.72
CA ALA A 89 22.12 -36.76 72.55
C ALA A 89 21.54 -38.02 73.26
N GLU A 90 20.95 -37.89 74.49
CA GLU A 90 20.26 -38.99 75.20
C GLU A 90 19.10 -39.56 74.39
N LEU A 91 18.42 -38.72 73.56
CA LEU A 91 17.30 -39.09 72.76
C LEU A 91 17.69 -39.46 71.32
N ASP A 92 19.00 -39.51 71.03
CA ASP A 92 19.55 -39.76 69.67
C ASP A 92 18.97 -38.80 68.60
N ILE A 93 18.72 -37.53 68.99
CA ILE A 93 18.24 -36.47 68.10
C ILE A 93 19.42 -35.76 67.47
N ALA A 94 19.81 -36.16 66.29
CA ALA A 94 20.80 -35.45 65.48
C ALA A 94 20.21 -34.13 64.93
N LEU A 95 20.96 -33.07 65.08
CA LEU A 95 20.65 -31.76 64.48
C LEU A 95 21.37 -31.61 63.16
N ALA A 96 20.63 -31.11 62.17
CA ALA A 96 21.18 -30.73 60.89
C ALA A 96 21.50 -29.22 60.87
N GLU A 97 22.24 -28.79 59.85
CA GLU A 97 22.52 -27.39 59.62
C GLU A 97 21.21 -26.61 59.39
N GLY A 98 21.05 -25.48 60.07
CA GLY A 98 19.88 -24.66 60.06
C GLY A 98 18.77 -25.01 61.04
N ASP A 99 18.87 -26.15 61.81
CA ASP A 99 17.92 -26.49 62.87
C ASP A 99 18.01 -25.47 63.97
N LEU A 100 16.86 -25.06 64.51
CA LEU A 100 16.82 -24.13 65.67
C LEU A 100 16.39 -24.86 66.92
N VAL A 101 17.20 -24.69 67.97
CA VAL A 101 16.89 -25.26 69.26
C VAL A 101 16.74 -24.13 70.29
N THR A 102 15.63 -24.12 71.03
CA THR A 102 15.31 -23.12 72.04
C THR A 102 14.90 -23.82 73.36
N PRO A 103 15.53 -23.59 74.49
CA PRO A 103 16.74 -22.80 74.68
C PRO A 103 17.95 -23.39 73.96
N GLY A 104 19.00 -22.58 73.74
CA GLY A 104 20.19 -23.01 72.97
C GLY A 104 20.87 -24.22 73.57
N LEU A 105 21.65 -24.96 72.80
CA LEU A 105 22.30 -26.25 73.19
C LEU A 105 23.04 -26.27 74.51
N ARG A 106 23.66 -25.15 74.93
CA ARG A 106 24.41 -25.00 76.14
C ARG A 106 23.53 -24.60 77.30
N ALA A 107 22.27 -24.37 77.19
CA ALA A 107 21.37 -23.99 78.23
C ALA A 107 21.25 -25.14 79.25
N ALA A 108 21.30 -24.83 80.56
CA ALA A 108 21.07 -25.78 81.64
C ALA A 108 19.57 -26.15 81.69
N LEU A 109 19.26 -27.42 81.88
CA LEU A 109 17.93 -27.89 82.10
C LEU A 109 17.50 -27.74 83.54
N ALA A 110 16.22 -27.38 83.73
CA ALA A 110 15.57 -27.29 85.04
C ALA A 110 14.23 -28.05 84.97
N ASP A 111 13.66 -28.35 86.14
CA ASP A 111 12.37 -29.00 86.20
C ASP A 111 11.28 -28.10 85.54
N GLY A 112 10.48 -28.70 84.64
CA GLY A 112 9.49 -27.97 83.86
C GLY A 112 10.03 -27.27 82.62
N ALA A 113 11.33 -27.44 82.24
CA ALA A 113 11.90 -26.81 81.06
C ALA A 113 11.15 -27.23 79.75
N LEU A 114 10.92 -26.28 78.87
CA LEU A 114 10.40 -26.50 77.49
C LEU A 114 11.58 -26.38 76.53
N VAL A 115 11.92 -27.49 75.90
CA VAL A 115 12.90 -27.51 74.80
C VAL A 115 12.18 -27.67 73.45
N ARG A 116 12.37 -26.72 72.59
CA ARG A 116 11.79 -26.75 71.26
C ARG A 116 12.85 -26.95 70.16
N VAL A 117 12.70 -27.97 69.36
CA VAL A 117 13.54 -28.23 68.22
C VAL A 117 12.69 -28.02 66.96
N SER A 118 13.03 -27.01 66.19
CA SER A 118 12.42 -26.74 64.90
C SER A 118 13.39 -27.17 63.82
N ARG A 119 13.04 -28.20 63.03
CA ARG A 119 13.96 -28.71 62.03
C ARG A 119 13.92 -27.79 60.79
N ALA A 120 15.10 -27.55 60.25
CA ALA A 120 15.24 -26.85 58.97
C ALA A 120 14.76 -27.73 57.84
N ARG A 121 13.90 -27.15 57.04
CA ARG A 121 13.44 -27.70 55.74
C ARG A 121 14.24 -27.09 54.59
N SER A 122 14.33 -27.79 53.47
CA SER A 122 14.93 -27.24 52.25
C SER A 122 13.91 -26.36 51.53
N VAL A 123 14.30 -25.13 51.21
CA VAL A 123 13.55 -24.19 50.37
C VAL A 123 14.40 -23.88 49.16
N THR A 124 13.84 -23.99 47.99
CA THR A 124 14.51 -23.57 46.75
C THR A 124 14.30 -22.09 46.51
N LEU A 125 15.36 -21.32 46.49
CA LEU A 125 15.36 -19.90 46.15
C LEU A 125 15.96 -19.71 44.75
N THR A 126 15.17 -19.18 43.82
CA THR A 126 15.65 -18.83 42.49
C THR A 126 15.72 -17.31 42.37
N LEU A 127 16.92 -16.78 42.13
CA LEU A 127 17.16 -15.34 41.93
C LEU A 127 17.65 -15.12 40.51
N ASP A 128 16.90 -14.38 39.73
CA ASP A 128 17.23 -14.04 38.32
C ASP A 128 17.64 -15.28 37.49
N GLY A 129 16.94 -16.40 37.72
CA GLY A 129 17.18 -17.68 37.05
C GLY A 129 18.23 -18.58 37.74
N ALA A 130 19.01 -18.07 38.72
CA ALA A 130 19.96 -18.88 39.48
C ALA A 130 19.27 -19.52 40.70
N ALA A 131 19.21 -20.85 40.73
CA ALA A 131 18.58 -21.59 41.84
C ALA A 131 19.59 -22.02 42.89
N ALA A 132 19.24 -21.83 44.15
CA ALA A 132 19.99 -22.30 45.32
C ALA A 132 19.04 -22.96 46.32
N ALA A 133 19.52 -24.02 46.99
CA ALA A 133 18.79 -24.64 48.11
C ALA A 133 19.22 -24.00 49.41
N LEU A 134 18.27 -23.47 50.15
CA LEU A 134 18.45 -22.88 51.48
C LEU A 134 17.81 -23.78 52.53
N ARG A 135 18.56 -24.16 53.53
CA ARG A 135 18.00 -24.84 54.72
C ARG A 135 17.56 -23.82 55.75
N THR A 136 16.30 -23.81 56.11
CA THR A 136 15.75 -22.83 57.04
C THR A 136 14.57 -23.40 57.82
N HIS A 137 14.43 -22.96 59.10
CA HIS A 137 13.24 -23.20 59.92
C HIS A 137 12.12 -22.16 59.64
N LEU A 138 12.43 -21.12 58.88
CA LEU A 138 11.45 -20.09 58.53
C LEU A 138 10.42 -20.64 57.54
N THR A 139 9.17 -20.20 57.68
CA THR A 139 8.05 -20.61 56.85
C THR A 139 7.55 -19.49 55.96
N ASN A 140 7.71 -18.27 56.41
CA ASN A 140 7.21 -17.07 55.71
C ASN A 140 8.18 -16.65 54.63
N PRO A 141 7.71 -16.41 53.39
CA PRO A 141 8.56 -16.03 52.26
C PRO A 141 9.37 -14.75 52.50
N ALA A 142 8.78 -13.71 53.12
CA ALA A 142 9.47 -12.47 53.39
C ALA A 142 10.66 -12.69 54.36
N ALA A 143 10.44 -13.49 55.41
CA ALA A 143 11.50 -13.83 56.39
C ALA A 143 12.60 -14.69 55.75
N ILE A 144 12.24 -15.61 54.83
CA ILE A 144 13.22 -16.44 54.12
C ILE A 144 14.08 -15.57 53.19
N LEU A 145 13.49 -14.67 52.43
CA LEU A 145 14.21 -13.74 51.55
C LEU A 145 15.12 -12.80 52.34
N ALA A 146 14.61 -12.24 53.45
CA ALA A 146 15.41 -11.39 54.33
C ALA A 146 16.61 -12.14 54.92
N SER A 147 16.44 -13.42 55.36
CA SER A 147 17.52 -14.26 55.85
C SER A 147 18.58 -14.59 54.81
N ALA A 148 18.18 -14.64 53.55
CA ALA A 148 19.06 -14.83 52.39
C ALA A 148 19.70 -13.50 51.90
N GLY A 149 19.41 -12.36 52.54
CA GLY A 149 19.94 -11.06 52.19
C GLY A 149 19.31 -10.47 50.89
N VAL A 150 18.13 -10.97 50.49
CA VAL A 150 17.43 -10.51 49.29
C VAL A 150 16.50 -9.37 49.67
N ALA A 151 16.84 -8.17 49.22
CA ALA A 151 15.95 -7.01 49.25
C ALA A 151 15.11 -6.97 48.01
N LEU A 152 13.81 -6.71 48.16
CA LEU A 152 12.84 -6.62 47.04
C LEU A 152 12.48 -5.17 46.72
N SER A 153 12.32 -4.88 45.46
CA SER A 153 11.68 -3.70 44.95
C SER A 153 10.17 -3.99 44.70
N ALA A 154 9.36 -2.96 44.77
CA ALA A 154 7.91 -3.09 44.44
C ALA A 154 7.63 -3.54 43.01
N ARG A 155 8.62 -3.45 42.11
CA ARG A 155 8.50 -3.86 40.72
C ARG A 155 9.11 -5.23 40.39
N ASP A 156 9.73 -5.85 41.42
CA ASP A 156 10.23 -7.21 41.25
C ASP A 156 9.07 -8.19 41.08
N ARG A 157 9.27 -9.20 40.23
CA ARG A 157 8.30 -10.28 40.06
C ARG A 157 8.67 -11.41 41.04
N VAL A 158 7.76 -11.72 41.94
CA VAL A 158 7.93 -12.81 42.90
C VAL A 158 6.89 -13.88 42.63
N THR A 159 7.33 -15.14 42.70
CA THR A 159 6.43 -16.29 42.74
C THR A 159 6.76 -17.17 43.93
N VAL A 160 5.75 -17.64 44.61
CA VAL A 160 5.89 -18.56 45.74
C VAL A 160 5.12 -19.84 45.41
N ASP A 161 5.82 -20.97 45.35
CA ASP A 161 5.27 -22.27 44.97
C ASP A 161 4.51 -22.21 43.63
N GLY A 162 5.07 -21.45 42.66
CA GLY A 162 4.50 -21.25 41.33
C GLY A 162 3.36 -20.22 41.25
N THR A 163 2.93 -19.65 42.36
CA THR A 163 1.86 -18.64 42.39
C THR A 163 2.47 -17.23 42.44
N PRO A 164 2.04 -16.30 41.56
CA PRO A 164 2.45 -14.91 41.64
C PRO A 164 2.12 -14.28 42.98
N ALA A 165 3.05 -13.54 43.55
CA ALA A 165 2.92 -12.92 44.85
C ALA A 165 3.30 -11.44 44.80
N ASP A 166 2.56 -10.61 45.52
CA ASP A 166 2.91 -9.19 45.68
C ASP A 166 4.14 -9.08 46.63
N PRO A 167 5.25 -8.49 46.20
CA PRO A 167 6.42 -8.25 47.03
C PRO A 167 6.10 -7.56 48.35
N ALA A 168 5.10 -6.68 48.40
CA ALA A 168 4.68 -5.94 49.58
C ALA A 168 3.82 -6.76 50.54
N ALA A 169 3.26 -7.89 50.13
CA ALA A 169 2.36 -8.71 50.93
C ALA A 169 2.91 -10.10 51.27
N LEU A 170 4.19 -10.35 51.05
CA LEU A 170 4.84 -11.65 51.29
C LEU A 170 4.84 -12.05 52.78
N ASP A 171 4.77 -11.09 53.68
CA ASP A 171 4.67 -11.31 55.13
C ASP A 171 3.34 -11.94 55.56
N GLN A 172 2.30 -11.76 54.73
CA GLN A 172 0.96 -12.31 54.96
C GLN A 172 0.72 -13.63 54.18
N TRP A 173 1.76 -14.24 53.63
CA TRP A 173 1.63 -15.48 52.86
C TRP A 173 1.07 -16.61 53.70
N PRO A 174 0.02 -17.29 53.33
CA PRO A 174 -0.78 -18.12 54.22
C PRO A 174 -0.18 -19.49 54.52
N VAL A 175 0.76 -19.96 53.71
CA VAL A 175 1.31 -21.31 53.82
C VAL A 175 2.86 -21.29 53.82
N PRO A 176 3.52 -22.31 54.40
CA PRO A 176 4.97 -22.42 54.35
C PRO A 176 5.49 -22.51 52.92
N ALA A 177 6.32 -21.57 52.51
CA ALA A 177 6.90 -21.54 51.14
C ALA A 177 7.98 -22.61 50.96
N SER A 178 7.91 -23.41 49.90
CA SER A 178 8.90 -24.44 49.53
C SER A 178 9.80 -23.99 48.38
N GLN A 179 9.25 -23.15 47.48
CA GLN A 179 9.98 -22.59 46.38
C GLN A 179 9.65 -21.09 46.26
N ILE A 180 10.68 -20.26 46.18
CA ILE A 180 10.53 -18.82 45.98
C ILE A 180 11.36 -18.47 44.75
N SER A 181 10.74 -17.84 43.76
CA SER A 181 11.45 -17.28 42.62
C SER A 181 11.28 -15.78 42.60
N VAL A 182 12.40 -15.08 42.48
CA VAL A 182 12.46 -13.62 42.39
C VAL A 182 13.17 -13.26 41.12
N ARG A 183 12.50 -12.46 40.30
CA ARG A 183 13.08 -11.79 39.14
C ARG A 183 13.09 -10.29 39.41
N ARG A 184 14.28 -9.72 39.46
CA ARG A 184 14.47 -8.30 39.75
C ARG A 184 14.08 -7.44 38.58
N ALA A 185 13.41 -6.35 38.87
CA ALA A 185 13.14 -5.33 37.87
C ALA A 185 14.44 -4.67 37.39
N LEU A 186 14.57 -4.54 36.09
CA LEU A 186 15.70 -3.93 35.41
C LEU A 186 15.24 -2.66 34.70
N PRO A 187 16.03 -1.57 34.73
CA PRO A 187 15.74 -0.43 33.87
C PRO A 187 15.93 -0.78 32.41
N VAL A 188 14.95 -0.40 31.57
CA VAL A 188 14.98 -0.47 30.12
C VAL A 188 14.60 0.89 29.54
N HIS A 189 15.17 1.22 28.39
CA HIS A 189 14.94 2.48 27.69
C HIS A 189 14.20 2.19 26.43
N ILE A 190 12.99 2.71 26.32
CA ILE A 190 12.11 2.52 25.15
C ILE A 190 12.07 3.82 24.35
N ASN A 191 12.39 3.74 23.07
CA ASN A 191 12.18 4.80 22.11
C ASN A 191 11.00 4.42 21.23
N ASP A 192 9.85 5.02 21.48
CA ASP A 192 8.63 4.81 20.71
C ASP A 192 8.46 5.95 19.70
N ASP A 193 8.95 5.74 18.48
CA ASP A 193 8.91 6.70 17.38
C ASP A 193 9.43 8.11 17.78
N GLY A 194 10.52 8.13 18.56
CA GLY A 194 11.14 9.36 19.09
C GLY A 194 10.69 9.74 20.51
N ALA A 195 9.65 9.14 21.06
CA ALA A 195 9.25 9.33 22.44
C ALA A 195 10.09 8.42 23.36
N LEU A 196 10.91 9.03 24.22
CA LEU A 196 11.79 8.31 25.12
C LEU A 196 11.10 8.01 26.45
N LEU A 197 11.06 6.74 26.84
CA LEU A 197 10.51 6.26 28.08
C LEU A 197 11.53 5.36 28.80
N THR A 198 11.74 5.56 30.10
CA THR A 198 12.52 4.64 30.93
C THR A 198 11.57 3.91 31.86
N VAL A 199 11.58 2.59 31.83
CA VAL A 199 10.71 1.72 32.64
C VAL A 199 11.56 0.73 33.40
N GLU A 200 11.21 0.47 34.67
CA GLU A 200 11.71 -0.67 35.42
C GLU A 200 10.76 -1.84 35.24
N THR A 201 11.23 -2.94 34.70
CA THR A 201 10.43 -4.14 34.42
C THR A 201 11.14 -5.42 34.85
N ALA A 202 10.38 -6.38 35.36
CA ALA A 202 10.80 -7.74 35.60
C ALA A 202 10.33 -8.71 34.50
N SER A 203 9.93 -8.19 33.33
CA SER A 203 9.53 -8.97 32.17
C SER A 203 10.67 -9.84 31.65
N GLU A 204 10.34 -10.98 31.03
CA GLU A 204 11.34 -11.89 30.50
C GLU A 204 11.76 -11.49 29.11
N THR A 205 10.80 -10.96 28.31
CA THR A 205 10.99 -10.61 26.91
C THR A 205 10.70 -9.15 26.66
N VAL A 206 11.22 -8.65 25.54
CA VAL A 206 10.94 -7.31 25.05
C VAL A 206 9.45 -7.09 24.86
N GLY A 207 8.75 -8.10 24.29
CA GLY A 207 7.30 -8.02 24.08
C GLY A 207 6.50 -7.84 25.36
N GLU A 208 6.86 -8.60 26.42
CA GLU A 208 6.24 -8.44 27.73
C GLU A 208 6.53 -7.06 28.35
N ALA A 209 7.77 -6.56 28.19
CA ALA A 209 8.17 -5.25 28.72
C ALA A 209 7.41 -4.12 28.06
N LEU A 210 7.22 -4.19 26.73
CA LEU A 210 6.41 -3.23 25.95
C LEU A 210 4.93 -3.28 26.36
N PHE A 211 4.39 -4.49 26.55
CA PHE A 211 3.00 -4.68 27.02
C PHE A 211 2.81 -4.10 28.43
N GLU A 212 3.73 -4.39 29.36
CA GLU A 212 3.71 -3.85 30.73
C GLU A 212 3.81 -2.31 30.73
N ALA A 213 4.58 -1.75 29.79
CA ALA A 213 4.68 -0.30 29.58
C ALA A 213 3.42 0.33 28.96
N GLY A 214 2.42 -0.48 28.59
CA GLY A 214 1.19 -0.01 27.95
C GLY A 214 1.35 0.34 26.47
N ILE A 215 2.41 -0.13 25.81
CA ILE A 215 2.72 0.12 24.42
C ILE A 215 1.98 -0.89 23.55
N THR A 216 0.93 -0.44 22.85
CA THR A 216 0.21 -1.27 21.88
C THR A 216 1.00 -1.29 20.57
N LEU A 217 1.27 -2.47 20.03
CA LEU A 217 1.93 -2.66 18.74
C LEU A 217 0.91 -3.05 17.68
N TYR A 218 1.11 -2.52 16.48
CA TYR A 218 0.41 -2.96 15.27
C TYR A 218 1.29 -3.95 14.50
N LEU A 219 0.68 -4.79 13.68
CA LEU A 219 1.39 -5.85 12.95
C LEU A 219 2.51 -5.33 12.05
N ALA A 220 2.36 -4.13 11.51
CA ALA A 220 3.33 -3.49 10.64
C ALA A 220 4.37 -2.63 11.40
N ASP A 221 4.28 -2.53 12.75
CA ASP A 221 5.31 -1.85 13.54
C ASP A 221 6.57 -2.70 13.60
N SER A 222 7.74 -2.06 13.60
CA SER A 222 9.02 -2.73 13.77
C SER A 222 9.55 -2.51 15.18
N VAL A 223 10.10 -3.57 15.78
CA VAL A 223 10.66 -3.53 17.13
C VAL A 223 12.06 -4.11 17.11
N ALA A 224 12.99 -3.38 17.67
CA ALA A 224 14.38 -3.82 17.85
C ALA A 224 14.85 -3.59 19.30
N PRO A 225 15.40 -4.61 19.99
CA PRO A 225 15.52 -6.03 19.57
C PRO A 225 14.18 -6.72 19.40
N ASP A 226 14.19 -7.93 18.81
CA ASP A 226 13.00 -8.74 18.58
C ASP A 226 12.16 -8.93 19.85
N LEU A 227 10.83 -9.07 19.69
CA LEU A 227 9.88 -9.22 20.80
C LEU A 227 10.18 -10.40 21.72
N SER A 228 10.81 -11.46 21.19
CA SER A 228 11.24 -12.64 21.94
C SER A 228 12.59 -12.48 22.65
N ALA A 229 13.32 -11.40 22.38
CA ALA A 229 14.62 -11.16 22.98
C ALA A 229 14.52 -11.04 24.52
N PRO A 230 15.46 -11.64 25.29
CA PRO A 230 15.47 -11.53 26.73
C PRO A 230 15.81 -10.10 27.16
N VAL A 231 15.09 -9.60 28.15
CA VAL A 231 15.34 -8.29 28.75
C VAL A 231 16.64 -8.30 29.56
N VAL A 232 17.51 -7.32 29.27
CA VAL A 232 18.74 -7.07 30.03
C VAL A 232 18.78 -5.64 30.54
N ARG A 233 19.59 -5.40 31.58
CA ARG A 233 19.73 -4.08 32.20
C ARG A 233 20.17 -3.03 31.15
N ASP A 234 19.55 -1.86 31.25
CA ASP A 234 19.83 -0.70 30.37
C ASP A 234 19.64 -0.99 28.88
N MET A 235 18.82 -2.02 28.57
CA MET A 235 18.47 -2.35 27.17
C MET A 235 17.80 -1.17 26.50
N GLN A 236 18.24 -0.88 25.25
CA GLN A 236 17.58 0.06 24.39
C GLN A 236 16.58 -0.71 23.49
N ILE A 237 15.31 -0.35 23.59
CA ILE A 237 14.23 -0.92 22.77
C ILE A 237 13.72 0.20 21.86
N THR A 238 13.77 -0.01 20.57
CA THR A 238 13.24 0.93 19.57
C THR A 238 11.98 0.36 18.96
N VAL A 239 10.94 1.16 18.94
CA VAL A 239 9.68 0.87 18.27
C VAL A 239 9.51 1.88 17.12
N ASP A 240 9.63 1.41 15.89
CA ASP A 240 9.35 2.21 14.70
C ASP A 240 7.89 2.00 14.30
N ARG A 241 7.11 3.08 14.36
CA ARG A 241 5.68 3.00 14.13
C ARG A 241 5.34 2.95 12.64
N SER A 242 4.51 1.99 12.28
CA SER A 242 3.88 1.96 10.97
C SER A 242 2.92 3.13 10.80
N ARG A 243 2.89 3.70 9.60
CA ARG A 243 2.06 4.84 9.24
C ARG A 243 0.75 4.37 8.62
N LEU A 244 -0.38 4.80 9.15
CA LEU A 244 -1.67 4.58 8.53
C LEU A 244 -1.78 5.48 7.29
N VAL A 245 -2.05 4.89 6.15
CA VAL A 245 -2.23 5.57 4.87
C VAL A 245 -3.48 5.08 4.15
N THR A 246 -4.04 5.91 3.30
CA THR A 246 -5.14 5.52 2.41
C THR A 246 -4.60 5.44 0.99
N ILE A 247 -4.66 4.28 0.37
CA ILE A 247 -4.21 4.05 -1.01
C ILE A 247 -5.43 3.87 -1.90
N SER A 248 -5.53 4.72 -2.93
CA SER A 248 -6.57 4.62 -3.96
C SER A 248 -5.93 4.12 -5.25
N ALA A 249 -6.31 2.95 -5.71
CA ALA A 249 -5.84 2.31 -6.94
C ALA A 249 -6.98 1.55 -7.61
N ASP A 250 -7.04 1.55 -8.92
CA ASP A 250 -7.95 0.72 -9.72
C ASP A 250 -9.44 0.86 -9.33
N GLY A 251 -9.84 2.07 -8.91
CA GLY A 251 -11.21 2.37 -8.49
C GLY A 251 -11.56 1.99 -7.06
N ALA A 252 -10.65 1.37 -6.31
CA ALA A 252 -10.82 1.03 -4.91
C ALA A 252 -9.94 1.90 -4.00
N ALA A 253 -10.36 2.07 -2.74
CA ALA A 253 -9.55 2.70 -1.71
C ALA A 253 -9.35 1.72 -0.56
N VAL A 254 -8.11 1.57 -0.11
CA VAL A 254 -7.72 0.68 0.97
C VAL A 254 -6.96 1.48 2.03
N GLU A 255 -7.32 1.28 3.28
CA GLU A 255 -6.51 1.74 4.40
C GLU A 255 -5.45 0.68 4.72
N ALA A 256 -4.20 1.08 4.72
CA ALA A 256 -3.07 0.20 5.01
C ALA A 256 -2.15 0.84 6.04
N ARG A 257 -1.46 0.00 6.83
CA ARG A 257 -0.34 0.43 7.65
C ARG A 257 0.95 0.02 6.95
N ALA A 258 1.82 0.99 6.76
CA ALA A 258 3.11 0.79 6.11
C ALA A 258 4.26 1.16 7.04
N SER A 259 5.27 0.31 7.05
CA SER A 259 6.49 0.46 7.84
C SER A 259 7.59 1.19 7.09
N GLY A 260 7.49 1.24 5.77
CA GLY A 260 8.47 1.88 4.90
C GLY A 260 8.55 3.40 5.05
N SER A 261 9.57 3.98 4.46
CA SER A 261 9.88 5.41 4.56
C SER A 261 9.31 6.24 3.41
N THR A 262 8.92 5.60 2.30
CA THR A 262 8.47 6.23 1.07
C THR A 262 7.09 5.75 0.62
N VAL A 263 6.49 6.49 -0.29
CA VAL A 263 5.25 6.08 -0.97
C VAL A 263 5.44 4.76 -1.71
N ALA A 264 6.61 4.55 -2.35
CA ALA A 264 6.93 3.29 -3.02
C ALA A 264 6.88 2.10 -2.07
N ASP A 265 7.45 2.25 -0.87
CA ASP A 265 7.42 1.19 0.14
C ASP A 265 5.98 0.85 0.55
N ALA A 266 5.15 1.87 0.79
CA ALA A 266 3.75 1.67 1.15
C ALA A 266 2.94 0.98 0.04
N LEU A 267 3.20 1.31 -1.22
CA LEU A 267 2.57 0.64 -2.37
C LEU A 267 3.01 -0.83 -2.47
N ALA A 268 4.31 -1.10 -2.29
CA ALA A 268 4.85 -2.46 -2.31
C ALA A 268 4.28 -3.32 -1.18
N GLU A 269 4.20 -2.80 0.04
CA GLU A 269 3.60 -3.48 1.20
C GLU A 269 2.10 -3.76 0.98
N ALA A 270 1.39 -2.87 0.27
CA ALA A 270 0.00 -3.07 -0.12
C ALA A 270 -0.17 -4.00 -1.34
N GLY A 271 0.91 -4.51 -1.93
CA GLY A 271 0.89 -5.37 -3.11
C GLY A 271 0.54 -4.63 -4.41
N ILE A 272 0.70 -3.30 -4.45
CA ILE A 272 0.38 -2.46 -5.59
C ILE A 272 1.67 -2.09 -6.34
N ALA A 273 1.84 -2.65 -7.53
CA ALA A 273 2.96 -2.29 -8.40
C ALA A 273 2.60 -1.14 -9.34
N LEU A 274 3.54 -0.25 -9.61
CA LEU A 274 3.50 0.72 -10.70
C LEU A 274 4.15 0.07 -11.93
N ILE A 275 3.43 0.03 -13.06
CA ILE A 275 3.86 -0.66 -14.27
C ILE A 275 4.01 0.35 -15.40
N GLY A 276 5.14 0.29 -16.11
CA GLY A 276 5.41 1.14 -17.27
C GLY A 276 5.44 2.63 -16.92
N GLN A 277 4.42 3.37 -17.34
CA GLN A 277 4.30 4.81 -17.08
C GLN A 277 3.37 5.15 -15.90
N ASP A 278 2.90 4.15 -15.15
CA ASP A 278 2.09 4.37 -13.96
C ASP A 278 2.83 5.25 -12.97
N TYR A 279 2.10 6.06 -12.24
CA TYR A 279 2.68 6.93 -11.21
C TYR A 279 1.76 7.10 -10.02
N ALA A 280 2.33 7.53 -8.92
CA ALA A 280 1.58 7.82 -7.70
C ALA A 280 1.54 9.33 -7.42
N ILE A 281 0.51 9.76 -6.71
CA ILE A 281 0.37 11.11 -6.18
C ILE A 281 0.09 10.99 -4.67
N PRO A 282 1.01 11.45 -3.80
CA PRO A 282 2.35 12.00 -4.08
C PRO A 282 3.26 11.02 -4.80
N ALA A 283 4.38 11.53 -5.34
CA ALA A 283 5.35 10.71 -6.08
C ALA A 283 5.83 9.53 -5.22
N ASP A 284 6.18 8.43 -5.87
CA ASP A 284 6.68 7.19 -5.25
C ASP A 284 7.90 7.41 -4.35
N THR A 285 8.75 8.38 -4.69
CA THR A 285 9.93 8.78 -3.90
C THR A 285 9.61 9.71 -2.73
N ALA A 286 8.38 10.20 -2.61
CA ALA A 286 7.98 11.08 -1.51
C ALA A 286 8.05 10.37 -0.16
N PRO A 287 8.48 11.08 0.92
CA PRO A 287 8.51 10.50 2.25
C PRO A 287 7.08 10.17 2.72
N LEU A 288 6.94 9.02 3.34
CA LEU A 288 5.65 8.54 3.85
C LEU A 288 5.30 9.28 5.15
N LEU A 289 4.11 9.85 5.20
CA LEU A 289 3.61 10.58 6.37
C LEU A 289 2.33 9.91 6.91
N PRO A 290 2.09 9.97 8.23
CA PRO A 290 0.86 9.47 8.82
C PRO A 290 -0.39 10.16 8.23
N GLY A 291 -1.41 9.38 7.92
CA GLY A 291 -2.66 9.87 7.33
C GLY A 291 -2.55 10.28 5.86
N MET A 292 -1.42 9.97 5.20
CA MET A 292 -1.22 10.30 3.78
C MET A 292 -2.26 9.59 2.90
N ARG A 293 -2.75 10.32 1.90
CA ARG A 293 -3.59 9.77 0.83
C ARG A 293 -2.75 9.60 -0.42
N ILE A 294 -2.57 8.37 -0.83
CA ILE A 294 -1.80 7.99 -2.01
C ILE A 294 -2.80 7.60 -3.10
N ARG A 295 -2.65 8.20 -4.27
CA ARG A 295 -3.47 7.87 -5.44
C ARG A 295 -2.58 7.33 -6.54
N VAL A 296 -2.84 6.12 -6.97
CA VAL A 296 -2.19 5.49 -8.11
C VAL A 296 -2.93 5.85 -9.39
N ILE A 297 -2.19 6.29 -10.39
CA ILE A 297 -2.69 6.62 -11.72
C ILE A 297 -2.16 5.56 -12.68
N ARG A 298 -3.06 4.79 -13.26
CA ARG A 298 -2.75 3.81 -14.30
C ARG A 298 -2.64 4.51 -15.63
N VAL A 299 -1.52 4.32 -16.31
CA VAL A 299 -1.24 4.95 -17.59
C VAL A 299 -1.16 3.91 -18.69
N THR A 300 -1.98 4.09 -19.72
CA THR A 300 -1.90 3.28 -20.93
C THR A 300 -1.72 4.16 -22.15
N GLU A 301 -0.84 3.75 -23.05
CA GLU A 301 -0.67 4.37 -24.35
C GLU A 301 -1.02 3.35 -25.43
N GLU A 302 -1.82 3.78 -26.39
CA GLU A 302 -2.17 2.98 -27.54
C GLU A 302 -2.01 3.79 -28.82
N THR A 303 -1.65 3.11 -29.90
CA THR A 303 -1.56 3.70 -31.23
C THR A 303 -2.78 3.29 -32.02
N LEU A 304 -3.57 4.29 -32.46
CA LEU A 304 -4.74 4.12 -33.30
C LEU A 304 -4.40 4.50 -34.73
N SER A 305 -4.94 3.79 -35.68
CA SER A 305 -4.85 4.13 -37.10
C SER A 305 -6.23 4.49 -37.60
N GLU A 306 -6.42 5.75 -37.94
CA GLU A 306 -7.67 6.27 -38.52
C GLU A 306 -7.50 6.43 -40.01
N ARG A 307 -8.56 6.12 -40.78
CA ARG A 307 -8.59 6.29 -42.22
C ARG A 307 -9.69 7.25 -42.59
N GLU A 308 -9.35 8.23 -43.41
CA GLU A 308 -10.25 9.26 -43.96
C GLU A 308 -10.28 9.15 -45.46
N THR A 309 -11.48 9.20 -46.00
CA THR A 309 -11.67 9.24 -47.46
C THR A 309 -11.49 10.66 -47.98
N LEU A 310 -10.59 10.85 -48.92
CA LEU A 310 -10.37 12.11 -49.59
C LEU A 310 -11.29 12.17 -50.83
N PRO A 311 -12.19 13.17 -50.94
CA PRO A 311 -13.05 13.29 -52.05
C PRO A 311 -12.25 13.68 -53.31
N TYR A 312 -12.73 13.25 -54.46
CA TYR A 312 -12.27 13.72 -55.76
C TYR A 312 -13.13 14.92 -56.24
N VAL A 313 -12.64 15.65 -57.21
CA VAL A 313 -13.34 16.76 -57.88
C VAL A 313 -13.87 16.26 -59.21
N THR A 314 -15.07 16.74 -59.63
CA THR A 314 -15.60 16.51 -60.97
C THR A 314 -15.21 17.68 -61.86
N ILE A 315 -14.45 17.39 -62.90
CA ILE A 315 -13.98 18.33 -63.92
C ILE A 315 -14.83 18.15 -65.17
N TYR A 316 -15.39 19.24 -65.66
CA TYR A 316 -16.13 19.24 -66.91
C TYR A 316 -15.24 19.67 -68.06
N GLN A 317 -15.19 18.87 -69.14
CA GLN A 317 -14.36 19.12 -70.29
C GLN A 317 -15.24 19.20 -71.54
N ALA A 318 -15.10 20.26 -72.36
CA ALA A 318 -15.79 20.42 -73.62
C ALA A 318 -15.34 19.36 -74.62
N ASP A 319 -16.30 18.72 -75.32
CA ASP A 319 -16.02 17.77 -76.37
C ASP A 319 -16.86 18.12 -77.61
N PRO A 320 -16.19 18.58 -78.73
CA PRO A 320 -16.89 18.91 -79.97
C PRO A 320 -17.36 17.68 -80.73
N ALA A 321 -16.97 16.48 -80.37
CA ALA A 321 -17.48 15.24 -80.97
C ALA A 321 -18.83 14.82 -80.38
N LEU A 322 -19.13 15.25 -79.17
CA LEU A 322 -20.42 14.99 -78.52
C LEU A 322 -21.45 16.05 -78.91
N GLU A 323 -22.64 15.59 -79.07
CA GLU A 323 -23.78 16.48 -79.36
C GLU A 323 -24.15 17.27 -78.09
N LEU A 324 -24.65 18.49 -78.27
CA LEU A 324 -25.14 19.36 -77.21
C LEU A 324 -26.09 18.59 -76.28
N ASP A 325 -25.94 18.81 -75.01
CA ASP A 325 -26.67 18.14 -73.90
C ASP A 325 -26.30 16.66 -73.68
N GLN A 326 -25.38 16.07 -74.42
CA GLN A 326 -24.80 14.76 -74.14
C GLN A 326 -23.64 14.89 -73.19
N ARG A 327 -23.48 13.89 -72.35
CA ARG A 327 -22.36 13.78 -71.41
C ARG A 327 -21.78 12.37 -71.48
N ALA A 328 -20.46 12.28 -71.37
CA ALA A 328 -19.75 11.00 -71.28
C ALA A 328 -18.70 11.06 -70.15
N VAL A 329 -18.61 10.03 -69.36
CA VAL A 329 -17.54 9.92 -68.39
C VAL A 329 -16.27 9.50 -69.12
N VAL A 330 -15.29 10.39 -69.15
CA VAL A 330 -13.97 10.15 -69.75
C VAL A 330 -13.07 9.47 -68.85
N GLN A 331 -13.12 9.90 -67.55
CA GLN A 331 -12.38 9.33 -66.45
C GLN A 331 -13.30 9.21 -65.23
N ALA A 332 -13.41 8.00 -64.71
CA ALA A 332 -14.18 7.80 -63.49
C ALA A 332 -13.39 8.35 -62.28
N GLY A 333 -14.08 9.09 -61.42
CA GLY A 333 -13.52 9.56 -60.16
C GLY A 333 -13.25 8.42 -59.23
N GLN A 334 -12.14 8.51 -58.49
CA GLN A 334 -11.79 7.58 -57.45
C GLN A 334 -11.41 8.35 -56.19
N ALA A 335 -12.08 8.06 -55.08
CA ALA A 335 -11.76 8.69 -53.81
C ALA A 335 -10.36 8.27 -53.33
N GLY A 336 -9.60 9.21 -52.82
CA GLY A 336 -8.35 8.97 -52.16
C GLY A 336 -8.53 8.47 -50.73
N LEU A 337 -7.43 8.13 -50.09
CA LEU A 337 -7.41 7.61 -48.72
C LEU A 337 -6.23 8.21 -47.99
N ARG A 338 -6.51 8.85 -46.87
CA ARG A 338 -5.51 9.32 -45.90
C ARG A 338 -5.51 8.38 -44.72
N GLN A 339 -4.32 8.02 -44.25
CA GLN A 339 -4.15 7.32 -42.97
C GLN A 339 -3.45 8.26 -41.99
N THR A 340 -3.99 8.31 -40.77
CA THR A 340 -3.43 9.08 -39.68
C THR A 340 -3.17 8.11 -38.50
N THR A 341 -1.93 8.08 -38.02
CA THR A 341 -1.51 7.34 -36.84
C THR A 341 -1.53 8.28 -35.65
N ILE A 342 -2.27 7.91 -34.62
CA ILE A 342 -2.54 8.75 -33.46
C ILE A 342 -2.14 7.99 -32.21
N ARG A 343 -1.28 8.58 -31.38
CA ARG A 343 -1.01 8.09 -30.03
C ARG A 343 -2.04 8.66 -29.07
N VAL A 344 -2.72 7.78 -28.37
CA VAL A 344 -3.69 8.11 -27.33
C VAL A 344 -3.15 7.68 -26.00
N ARG A 345 -3.01 8.62 -25.06
CA ARG A 345 -2.65 8.36 -23.68
C ARG A 345 -3.91 8.44 -22.82
N ARG A 346 -4.10 7.40 -21.99
CA ARG A 346 -5.18 7.36 -21.02
C ARG A 346 -4.64 7.25 -19.62
N GLU A 347 -5.30 7.95 -18.70
CA GLU A 347 -5.05 7.86 -17.26
C GLU A 347 -6.31 7.34 -16.56
N ASN A 348 -6.17 6.24 -15.84
CA ASN A 348 -7.31 5.52 -15.24
C ASN A 348 -8.45 5.24 -16.23
N GLY A 349 -8.11 4.95 -17.50
CA GLY A 349 -9.05 4.69 -18.58
C GLY A 349 -9.61 5.94 -19.29
N PHE A 350 -9.37 7.15 -18.76
CA PHE A 350 -9.80 8.40 -19.40
C PHE A 350 -8.73 8.94 -20.34
N GLU A 351 -9.12 9.33 -21.55
CA GLU A 351 -8.21 9.94 -22.51
C GLU A 351 -7.76 11.32 -21.99
N VAL A 352 -6.44 11.50 -21.83
CA VAL A 352 -5.83 12.75 -21.36
C VAL A 352 -5.03 13.45 -22.44
N SER A 353 -4.56 12.69 -23.43
CA SER A 353 -3.90 13.29 -24.59
C SER A 353 -4.09 12.44 -25.85
N ARG A 354 -4.18 13.14 -26.98
CA ARG A 354 -4.24 12.57 -28.32
C ARG A 354 -3.24 13.32 -29.20
N THR A 355 -2.25 12.64 -29.72
CA THR A 355 -1.19 13.23 -30.52
C THR A 355 -1.08 12.52 -31.86
N VAL A 356 -1.16 13.27 -32.96
CA VAL A 356 -0.88 12.75 -34.28
C VAL A 356 0.62 12.51 -34.42
N GLU A 357 1.01 11.28 -34.67
CA GLU A 357 2.40 10.88 -34.87
C GLU A 357 2.78 10.95 -36.35
N GLU A 358 1.88 10.49 -37.20
CA GLU A 358 2.10 10.45 -38.62
C GLU A 358 0.76 10.63 -39.36
N SER A 359 0.78 11.39 -40.46
CA SER A 359 -0.37 11.51 -41.35
C SER A 359 0.15 11.48 -42.77
N GLY A 360 -0.33 10.56 -43.56
CA GLY A 360 0.11 10.38 -44.94
C GLY A 360 -1.06 9.99 -45.85
N VAL A 361 -0.97 10.40 -47.10
CA VAL A 361 -1.92 9.98 -48.15
C VAL A 361 -1.48 8.59 -48.64
N LEU A 362 -2.31 7.58 -48.41
CA LEU A 362 -2.09 6.23 -48.94
C LEU A 362 -2.45 6.10 -50.41
N GLN A 363 -3.47 6.83 -50.80
CA GLN A 363 -3.97 6.86 -52.16
C GLN A 363 -4.43 8.26 -52.48
N GLU A 364 -3.86 8.87 -53.51
CA GLU A 364 -4.32 10.16 -54.01
C GLU A 364 -5.70 10.01 -54.67
N PRO A 365 -6.60 10.99 -54.50
CA PRO A 365 -7.84 11.00 -55.24
C PRO A 365 -7.61 11.16 -56.76
N VAL A 366 -8.40 10.50 -57.56
CA VAL A 366 -8.38 10.66 -58.98
C VAL A 366 -9.66 11.41 -59.37
N ASP A 367 -9.51 12.58 -59.99
CA ASP A 367 -10.64 13.41 -60.35
C ASP A 367 -11.50 12.74 -61.43
N GLU A 368 -12.80 12.94 -61.30
CA GLU A 368 -13.75 12.55 -62.34
C GLU A 368 -13.70 13.56 -63.51
N VAL A 369 -13.60 13.06 -64.71
CA VAL A 369 -13.69 13.91 -65.92
C VAL A 369 -14.92 13.53 -66.68
N ILE A 370 -15.83 14.48 -66.79
CA ILE A 370 -17.06 14.35 -67.58
C ILE A 370 -16.96 15.25 -68.82
N ALA A 371 -16.90 14.63 -70.01
CA ALA A 371 -17.01 15.37 -71.25
C ALA A 371 -18.47 15.84 -71.45
N TYR A 372 -18.63 17.08 -71.85
CA TYR A 372 -19.93 17.59 -72.26
C TYR A 372 -19.90 18.03 -73.72
N GLY A 373 -21.03 17.77 -74.44
CA GLY A 373 -21.16 18.02 -75.85
C GLY A 373 -21.26 19.51 -76.18
N THR A 374 -20.49 19.94 -77.21
CA THR A 374 -20.52 21.28 -77.73
C THR A 374 -20.95 21.30 -79.24
N ASN A 375 -21.16 20.11 -79.78
CA ASN A 375 -21.61 19.98 -81.17
C ASN A 375 -23.12 20.31 -81.30
N ILE A 376 -23.44 21.45 -81.85
CA ILE A 376 -24.83 21.90 -82.09
C ILE A 376 -25.33 21.41 -83.44
N VAL A 377 -26.37 20.58 -83.44
CA VAL A 377 -27.00 20.03 -84.60
C VAL A 377 -28.36 20.67 -84.76
N LEU A 378 -28.55 21.37 -85.90
CA LEU A 378 -29.86 21.91 -86.24
C LEU A 378 -30.83 20.81 -86.63
N ARG A 379 -32.02 20.84 -86.06
CA ARG A 379 -33.09 19.90 -86.26
C ARG A 379 -34.36 20.64 -86.58
N THR A 380 -35.35 19.96 -87.12
CA THR A 380 -36.64 20.53 -87.47
C THR A 380 -37.74 20.00 -86.58
N VAL A 381 -38.63 20.87 -86.16
CA VAL A 381 -39.89 20.54 -85.46
C VAL A 381 -41.06 20.98 -86.35
N ASP A 382 -42.00 20.09 -86.53
CA ASP A 382 -43.23 20.39 -87.27
C ASP A 382 -44.20 21.19 -86.41
N THR A 383 -44.65 22.31 -86.90
CA THR A 383 -45.61 23.18 -86.18
C THR A 383 -46.85 23.43 -87.07
N PRO A 384 -47.97 23.90 -86.47
CA PRO A 384 -49.15 24.23 -87.21
C PRO A 384 -48.93 25.31 -88.34
N GLU A 385 -47.92 26.16 -88.12
CA GLU A 385 -47.50 27.23 -89.00
C GLU A 385 -46.44 26.80 -90.05
N GLY A 386 -46.00 25.54 -89.98
CA GLY A 386 -44.95 24.98 -90.84
C GLY A 386 -43.71 24.54 -90.05
N PRO A 387 -42.74 23.90 -90.75
CA PRO A 387 -41.54 23.39 -90.02
C PRO A 387 -40.63 24.53 -89.59
N LEU A 388 -40.16 24.45 -88.29
CA LEU A 388 -39.22 25.40 -87.76
C LEU A 388 -37.89 24.69 -87.40
N GLN A 389 -36.78 25.37 -87.71
CA GLN A 389 -35.44 24.87 -87.25
C GLN A 389 -35.15 25.27 -85.83
N TYR A 390 -34.70 24.29 -85.05
CA TYR A 390 -34.24 24.51 -83.71
C TYR A 390 -32.84 23.92 -83.49
N TRP A 391 -32.08 24.49 -82.51
CA TRP A 391 -30.75 24.03 -82.18
C TRP A 391 -30.70 23.33 -80.85
N ARG A 392 -31.70 23.55 -79.92
CA ARG A 392 -31.78 22.90 -78.59
C ARG A 392 -33.23 22.63 -78.22
N ARG A 393 -33.48 21.50 -77.63
CA ARG A 393 -34.77 21.15 -77.04
C ARG A 393 -34.58 20.97 -75.51
N LEU A 394 -35.28 21.76 -74.71
CA LEU A 394 -35.25 21.69 -73.28
C LEU A 394 -36.62 21.25 -72.75
N ARG A 395 -36.58 20.42 -71.71
CA ARG A 395 -37.77 20.05 -70.97
C ARG A 395 -37.93 20.97 -69.78
N MET A 396 -38.91 21.90 -69.86
CA MET A 396 -39.06 23.00 -68.91
C MET A 396 -40.46 22.96 -68.31
N TYR A 397 -40.55 23.45 -67.05
CA TYR A 397 -41.84 23.64 -66.40
C TYR A 397 -42.42 24.98 -66.89
N ALA A 398 -43.62 24.91 -67.55
CA ALA A 398 -44.27 26.07 -68.09
C ALA A 398 -45.36 26.58 -67.15
N THR A 399 -45.33 27.87 -66.88
CA THR A 399 -46.37 28.67 -66.26
C THR A 399 -46.84 29.71 -67.23
N SER A 400 -47.87 30.48 -66.91
CA SER A 400 -48.38 31.57 -67.79
C SER A 400 -48.71 32.79 -66.95
N TYR A 401 -48.56 33.94 -67.57
CA TYR A 401 -48.82 35.23 -66.95
C TYR A 401 -49.41 36.22 -67.96
N HIS A 402 -50.08 37.26 -67.47
CA HIS A 402 -50.71 38.31 -68.25
C HIS A 402 -50.72 39.63 -67.46
N PRO A 403 -50.89 40.81 -68.07
CA PRO A 403 -50.78 42.11 -67.41
C PRO A 403 -51.63 42.26 -66.14
N GLN A 404 -52.86 41.83 -66.15
CA GLN A 404 -53.76 41.93 -65.00
C GLN A 404 -53.27 41.12 -63.80
N ALA A 405 -52.67 39.97 -64.06
CA ALA A 405 -52.06 39.16 -62.99
C ALA A 405 -50.84 39.85 -62.33
N LEU A 406 -50.20 40.77 -63.04
CA LEU A 406 -49.05 41.57 -62.55
C LEU A 406 -49.49 42.93 -62.05
N GLY A 407 -50.75 43.12 -61.70
CA GLY A 407 -51.30 44.43 -61.24
C GLY A 407 -51.33 45.52 -62.26
N GLY A 408 -51.34 45.14 -63.53
CA GLY A 408 -51.40 46.03 -64.70
C GLY A 408 -50.04 46.37 -65.30
N ASP A 409 -48.97 45.86 -64.80
CA ASP A 409 -47.62 45.97 -65.37
C ASP A 409 -47.60 45.16 -66.70
N SER A 410 -47.28 45.82 -67.78
CA SER A 410 -47.17 45.18 -69.07
C SER A 410 -45.80 45.34 -69.70
N ILE A 411 -44.80 45.80 -68.98
CA ILE A 411 -43.45 46.00 -69.53
C ILE A 411 -42.55 44.87 -69.10
N THR A 412 -41.93 44.21 -69.99
CA THR A 412 -40.99 43.07 -69.77
C THR A 412 -39.62 43.57 -69.41
N ALA A 413 -38.74 42.66 -68.93
CA ALA A 413 -37.36 42.95 -68.54
C ALA A 413 -36.53 43.67 -69.63
N ILE A 414 -36.86 43.53 -70.93
CA ILE A 414 -36.14 44.21 -71.98
C ILE A 414 -36.95 45.36 -72.59
N GLY A 415 -38.03 45.81 -71.94
CA GLY A 415 -38.85 46.95 -72.41
C GLY A 415 -39.89 46.63 -73.44
N GLU A 416 -40.19 45.42 -73.79
CA GLU A 416 -41.25 44.99 -74.69
C GLU A 416 -42.61 45.01 -73.98
N THR A 417 -43.68 45.16 -74.66
CA THR A 417 -45.03 45.06 -74.10
C THR A 417 -45.43 43.57 -73.97
N LEU A 418 -45.87 43.19 -72.80
CA LEU A 418 -46.34 41.82 -72.49
C LEU A 418 -47.61 41.52 -73.35
N ARG A 419 -47.55 40.50 -74.12
CA ARG A 419 -48.63 39.99 -75.02
C ARG A 419 -48.38 38.53 -75.30
N LYS A 420 -49.30 37.85 -75.88
CA LYS A 420 -49.08 36.52 -76.47
C LYS A 420 -47.90 36.54 -77.45
N GLY A 421 -46.95 35.60 -77.29
CA GLY A 421 -45.72 35.59 -78.08
C GLY A 421 -44.50 36.18 -77.30
N ILE A 422 -44.67 36.63 -76.09
CA ILE A 422 -43.57 36.93 -75.15
C ILE A 422 -43.39 35.76 -74.21
N VAL A 423 -42.15 35.40 -73.90
CA VAL A 423 -41.84 34.40 -72.85
C VAL A 423 -40.80 34.94 -71.86
N GLY A 424 -40.93 34.51 -70.62
CA GLY A 424 -39.98 34.78 -69.56
C GLY A 424 -39.23 33.49 -69.15
N SER A 425 -37.93 33.59 -68.94
CA SER A 425 -37.10 32.46 -68.47
C SER A 425 -35.78 32.96 -67.87
N ASP A 426 -34.90 32.06 -67.47
CA ASP A 426 -33.53 32.41 -67.13
C ASP A 426 -32.73 32.82 -68.38
N PRO A 427 -32.25 34.10 -68.44
CA PRO A 427 -31.55 34.60 -69.63
C PRO A 427 -30.16 33.94 -69.82
N ARG A 428 -29.63 33.20 -68.83
CA ARG A 428 -28.44 32.38 -69.04
C ARG A 428 -28.73 31.12 -69.88
N ILE A 429 -29.96 30.61 -69.84
CA ILE A 429 -30.39 29.39 -70.54
C ILE A 429 -31.01 29.76 -71.87
N ILE A 430 -31.93 30.75 -71.91
CA ILE A 430 -32.55 31.27 -73.09
C ILE A 430 -32.19 32.74 -73.13
N PRO A 431 -31.22 33.13 -73.98
CA PRO A 431 -30.82 34.54 -74.05
C PRO A 431 -31.96 35.42 -74.55
N TYR A 432 -32.00 36.67 -74.04
CA TYR A 432 -33.00 37.64 -74.52
C TYR A 432 -33.01 37.78 -76.01
N ARG A 433 -34.21 37.98 -76.56
CA ARG A 433 -34.52 38.05 -78.00
C ARG A 433 -34.38 36.74 -78.76
N SER A 434 -34.00 35.65 -78.09
CA SER A 434 -34.10 34.32 -78.69
C SER A 434 -35.56 33.95 -78.93
N GLN A 435 -35.85 33.27 -80.05
CA GLN A 435 -37.16 32.72 -80.31
C GLN A 435 -37.23 31.28 -79.78
N VAL A 436 -38.35 30.93 -79.20
CA VAL A 436 -38.68 29.58 -78.81
C VAL A 436 -39.99 29.13 -79.32
N TYR A 437 -40.14 27.86 -79.62
CA TYR A 437 -41.42 27.26 -79.90
C TYR A 437 -41.84 26.35 -78.74
N VAL A 438 -43.06 26.55 -78.26
CA VAL A 438 -43.69 25.73 -77.27
C VAL A 438 -44.98 25.11 -77.82
N PRO A 439 -45.07 23.77 -77.88
CA PRO A 439 -46.27 23.09 -78.40
C PRO A 439 -47.53 23.51 -77.66
N GLY A 440 -48.54 23.95 -78.35
CA GLY A 440 -49.79 24.44 -77.82
C GLY A 440 -49.83 25.93 -77.42
N TYR A 441 -48.67 26.58 -77.35
CA TYR A 441 -48.55 28.03 -77.17
C TYR A 441 -48.21 28.73 -78.47
N GLY A 442 -47.27 28.18 -79.21
CA GLY A 442 -46.71 28.72 -80.41
C GLY A 442 -45.31 29.30 -80.25
N VAL A 443 -44.93 30.16 -81.19
CA VAL A 443 -43.65 30.87 -81.17
C VAL A 443 -43.69 32.02 -80.13
N GLY A 444 -42.65 32.11 -79.26
CA GLY A 444 -42.46 33.21 -78.33
C GLY A 444 -41.06 33.76 -78.39
N MET A 445 -40.94 35.08 -78.14
CA MET A 445 -39.65 35.75 -78.00
C MET A 445 -39.30 35.85 -76.50
N MET A 446 -38.11 35.44 -76.17
CA MET A 446 -37.52 35.61 -74.76
C MET A 446 -37.34 37.12 -74.51
N ALA A 447 -38.21 37.68 -73.66
CA ALA A 447 -38.20 39.12 -73.36
C ALA A 447 -38.34 39.42 -71.89
N ASP A 448 -38.59 38.40 -71.08
CA ASP A 448 -38.81 38.61 -69.66
C ASP A 448 -38.06 37.56 -68.82
N THR A 449 -37.80 37.84 -67.52
CA THR A 449 -37.08 36.92 -66.65
C THR A 449 -37.83 36.59 -65.34
N GLY A 450 -38.86 37.36 -65.01
CA GLY A 450 -39.52 37.25 -63.71
C GLY A 450 -38.66 37.64 -62.54
N SER A 451 -39.24 37.61 -61.33
CA SER A 451 -38.58 38.00 -60.13
C SER A 451 -37.54 36.99 -59.60
N PHE A 452 -37.62 35.75 -60.05
CA PHE A 452 -36.73 34.64 -59.61
C PHE A 452 -36.45 33.75 -60.80
N PRO A 453 -35.33 33.94 -61.53
CA PRO A 453 -34.97 33.05 -62.61
C PRO A 453 -34.79 31.64 -62.03
N ARG A 454 -35.64 30.71 -62.47
CA ARG A 454 -35.58 29.29 -62.12
C ARG A 454 -35.03 28.54 -63.33
N PRO A 455 -33.96 27.77 -63.12
CA PRO A 455 -33.47 26.92 -64.19
C PRO A 455 -34.58 26.02 -64.71
N LEU A 456 -34.63 25.82 -66.02
CA LEU A 456 -35.62 24.96 -66.72
C LEU A 456 -37.08 25.31 -66.40
N TRP A 457 -37.34 26.61 -66.20
CA TRP A 457 -38.69 27.14 -66.04
C TRP A 457 -38.96 28.18 -67.17
N ILE A 458 -40.15 28.17 -67.68
CA ILE A 458 -40.61 29.14 -68.74
C ILE A 458 -41.97 29.70 -68.36
N ASP A 459 -42.10 31.02 -68.35
CA ASP A 459 -43.37 31.70 -68.21
C ASP A 459 -43.88 32.17 -69.57
N LEU A 460 -45.10 31.75 -69.92
CA LEU A 460 -45.73 32.05 -71.19
C LEU A 460 -46.62 33.30 -71.07
N GLY A 461 -46.29 34.39 -71.77
CA GLY A 461 -46.98 35.64 -71.73
C GLY A 461 -48.24 35.60 -72.56
N TYR A 462 -49.28 36.28 -72.10
CA TYR A 462 -50.58 36.43 -72.76
C TYR A 462 -51.10 37.86 -72.64
N ASP A 463 -52.07 38.20 -73.49
CA ASP A 463 -52.91 39.34 -73.27
C ASP A 463 -54.05 38.96 -72.28
N ASP A 464 -54.66 39.95 -71.62
CA ASP A 464 -55.72 39.62 -70.67
C ASP A 464 -56.93 38.89 -71.26
N HIS A 465 -57.22 39.11 -72.55
CA HIS A 465 -58.39 38.53 -73.21
C HIS A 465 -58.14 37.14 -73.76
N ASN A 466 -56.90 36.71 -73.93
CA ASN A 466 -56.55 35.40 -74.50
C ASN A 466 -55.77 34.48 -73.58
N TRP A 467 -55.69 34.83 -72.27
CA TRP A 467 -54.93 34.10 -71.33
C TRP A 467 -55.41 32.65 -71.15
N VAL A 468 -54.42 31.76 -71.07
CA VAL A 468 -54.62 30.33 -70.82
C VAL A 468 -53.67 29.93 -69.69
N SER A 469 -54.21 29.24 -68.65
CA SER A 469 -53.40 28.81 -67.55
C SER A 469 -52.49 27.62 -67.88
N TRP A 470 -51.22 27.78 -67.58
CA TRP A 470 -50.23 26.71 -67.72
C TRP A 470 -49.60 26.38 -66.33
N ALA A 471 -49.44 25.06 -66.07
CA ALA A 471 -48.78 24.51 -64.91
C ALA A 471 -48.35 23.07 -65.20
N ARG A 472 -47.45 22.90 -66.15
CA ARG A 472 -47.00 21.59 -66.63
C ARG A 472 -45.64 21.63 -67.29
N THR A 473 -44.97 20.47 -67.30
CA THR A 473 -43.73 20.29 -68.06
C THR A 473 -44.00 20.17 -69.53
N VAL A 474 -43.24 20.91 -70.31
CA VAL A 474 -43.34 20.95 -71.77
C VAL A 474 -41.97 20.88 -72.43
N ASP A 475 -41.96 20.48 -73.71
CA ASP A 475 -40.78 20.66 -74.54
C ASP A 475 -40.75 22.11 -75.06
N VAL A 476 -39.58 22.74 -74.87
CA VAL A 476 -39.29 24.08 -75.39
C VAL A 476 -38.21 23.96 -76.48
N TYR A 477 -38.50 24.35 -77.67
CA TYR A 477 -37.55 24.29 -78.76
C TYR A 477 -36.95 25.68 -78.99
N LEU A 478 -35.61 25.81 -78.73
CA LEU A 478 -34.89 27.06 -79.02
C LEU A 478 -34.60 27.14 -80.50
N LEU A 479 -35.21 28.14 -81.15
CA LEU A 479 -35.19 28.26 -82.58
C LEU A 479 -33.89 28.87 -83.13
N ALA A 480 -33.52 28.52 -84.35
CA ALA A 480 -32.41 29.16 -85.02
C ALA A 480 -32.69 30.66 -85.27
N PRO A 481 -31.66 31.53 -85.33
CA PRO A 481 -30.25 31.21 -85.30
C PRO A 481 -29.74 30.84 -83.91
N VAL A 482 -28.63 30.07 -83.79
CA VAL A 482 -27.91 29.80 -82.56
C VAL A 482 -27.36 31.11 -82.02
N PRO A 483 -27.55 31.43 -80.74
CA PRO A 483 -26.97 32.63 -80.09
C PRO A 483 -25.46 32.56 -80.07
N GLU A 484 -24.80 33.72 -80.00
CA GLU A 484 -23.31 33.78 -79.81
C GLU A 484 -22.80 33.13 -78.53
N HIS A 485 -23.61 33.21 -77.50
CA HIS A 485 -23.28 32.62 -76.20
C HIS A 485 -24.27 31.52 -75.84
N VAL A 486 -23.75 30.29 -75.73
CA VAL A 486 -24.54 29.10 -75.41
C VAL A 486 -24.08 28.59 -74.02
N GLU A 487 -25.05 28.43 -73.15
CA GLU A 487 -24.76 27.72 -71.85
C GLU A 487 -24.78 26.21 -72.16
N TYR A 488 -23.57 25.61 -72.20
CA TYR A 488 -23.38 24.19 -72.45
C TYR A 488 -23.68 23.31 -71.27
N LEU A 489 -23.42 23.80 -70.02
CA LEU A 489 -23.66 23.08 -68.77
C LEU A 489 -24.88 23.71 -68.11
N LEU A 490 -26.01 23.16 -68.30
CA LEU A 490 -27.22 23.64 -67.66
C LEU A 490 -27.13 23.34 -66.16
N PRO A 491 -27.55 24.27 -65.26
CA PRO A 491 -27.67 24.02 -63.87
C PRO A 491 -28.65 22.88 -63.59
N GLY A 492 -28.26 21.94 -62.71
CA GLY A 492 -29.04 20.76 -62.31
C GLY A 492 -30.17 21.10 -61.38
#